data_c3cba6d5c8c9767dc8f6bdf11b13dc6b
#
_entry.id   c3cba6d5c8c9767dc8f6bdf11b13dc6b
#
_cell.length_a   1.000
_cell.length_b   1.000
_cell.length_c   1.000
_cell.angle_alpha   90.00
_cell.angle_beta   90.00
_cell.angle_gamma   90.00
#
_symmetry.space_group_name_H-M   'P 1'
#
loop_
_entity.id
_entity.type
_entity.pdbx_description
1 polymer ?
#
loop_
_entity_poly.entity_id
_entity_poly.type
_entity_poly.pdbx_seq_one_letter_code
_entity_poly.pdbx_strand_id
1 'polypeptide(L)'
;MQETDKHNERIAKMTFASVFPHYVTKIESKGRTKDELYQAIEWLTEFDQEKIQQLIDEKVTFETFFERATLNPNAEKITGLICGYRIEEIQNPLTKKARYLDKIIDELAKGKKIEKILRQ
;
A
#
# COMPACT_ATOMS: atom_id res chain seq x y z
N MET A 1 -8.00 0.38 -17.87
CA MET A 1 -7.59 1.80 -17.69
C MET A 1 -6.08 1.89 -17.82
N GLN A 2 -5.56 2.91 -18.49
CA GLN A 2 -4.13 3.09 -18.67
C GLN A 2 -3.58 4.14 -17.71
N GLU A 3 -2.36 3.92 -17.23
CA GLU A 3 -1.70 4.94 -16.43
C GLU A 3 -1.26 6.10 -17.31
N THR A 4 -1.27 7.31 -16.72
CA THR A 4 -0.81 8.52 -17.41
C THR A 4 0.23 9.21 -16.52
N ASP A 5 1.05 10.06 -17.13
CA ASP A 5 2.06 10.82 -16.38
C ASP A 5 1.40 11.70 -15.32
N LYS A 6 0.27 12.30 -15.65
CA LYS A 6 -0.48 13.14 -14.71
C LYS A 6 -0.98 12.34 -13.52
N HIS A 7 -1.46 11.12 -13.76
CA HIS A 7 -1.93 10.23 -12.71
C HIS A 7 -0.76 9.81 -11.81
N ASN A 8 0.38 9.46 -12.41
CA ASN A 8 1.58 9.07 -11.69
C ASN A 8 2.10 10.20 -10.81
N GLU A 9 2.09 11.44 -11.32
CA GLU A 9 2.47 12.62 -10.53
C GLU A 9 1.55 12.83 -9.34
N ARG A 10 0.26 12.65 -9.53
CA ARG A 10 -0.73 12.81 -8.46
C ARG A 10 -0.45 11.82 -7.34
N ILE A 11 -0.20 10.56 -7.68
CA ILE A 11 0.12 9.53 -6.69
C ILE A 11 1.41 9.89 -5.95
N ALA A 12 2.44 10.33 -6.66
CA ALA A 12 3.72 10.67 -6.06
C ALA A 12 3.59 11.79 -5.01
N LYS A 13 2.70 12.74 -5.25
CA LYS A 13 2.52 13.91 -4.39
C LYS A 13 1.52 13.70 -3.25
N MET A 14 0.73 12.63 -3.28
CA MET A 14 -0.20 12.33 -2.19
C MET A 14 0.58 12.04 -0.91
N THR A 15 0.08 12.53 0.23
CA THR A 15 0.73 12.22 1.51
C THR A 15 0.20 10.90 2.05
N PHE A 16 1.08 10.13 2.69
CA PHE A 16 0.65 8.91 3.35
C PHE A 16 -0.35 9.21 4.46
N ALA A 17 -0.18 10.35 5.17
CA ALA A 17 -1.10 10.80 6.21
C ALA A 17 -2.52 10.98 5.71
N SER A 18 -2.70 11.39 4.44
CA SER A 18 -4.04 11.63 3.89
C SER A 18 -4.77 10.33 3.55
N VAL A 19 -4.05 9.26 3.24
CA VAL A 19 -4.66 7.99 2.83
C VAL A 19 -4.78 6.99 3.97
N PHE A 20 -3.91 7.05 4.96
CA PHE A 20 -3.91 6.08 6.07
C PHE A 20 -5.27 5.98 6.80
N PRO A 21 -5.95 7.08 7.14
CA PRO A 21 -7.28 6.98 7.76
C PRO A 21 -8.30 6.24 6.90
N HIS A 22 -8.20 6.38 5.58
CA HIS A 22 -9.10 5.67 4.66
C HIS A 22 -8.82 4.16 4.68
N TYR A 23 -7.57 3.76 4.79
CA TYR A 23 -7.20 2.36 4.93
C TYR A 23 -7.80 1.78 6.21
N VAL A 24 -7.65 2.50 7.32
CA VAL A 24 -8.19 2.09 8.62
C VAL A 24 -9.71 1.90 8.52
N THR A 25 -10.42 2.90 7.98
CA THR A 25 -11.86 2.83 7.83
C THR A 25 -12.28 1.64 6.96
N LYS A 26 -11.56 1.42 5.86
CA LYS A 26 -11.86 0.34 4.93
C LYS A 26 -11.78 -1.03 5.60
N ILE A 27 -10.68 -1.29 6.33
CA ILE A 27 -10.48 -2.62 6.92
C ILE A 27 -11.35 -2.81 8.16
N GLU A 28 -11.53 -1.78 8.98
CA GLU A 28 -12.36 -1.88 10.18
C GLU A 28 -13.83 -2.08 9.84
N SER A 29 -14.31 -1.48 8.76
CA SER A 29 -15.70 -1.68 8.31
C SER A 29 -15.97 -3.13 7.89
N LYS A 30 -14.93 -3.90 7.64
CA LYS A 30 -15.02 -5.32 7.28
C LYS A 30 -14.59 -6.25 8.41
N GLY A 31 -14.46 -5.71 9.63
CA GLY A 31 -14.15 -6.52 10.81
C GLY A 31 -12.68 -6.86 11.00
N ARG A 32 -11.78 -6.21 10.24
CA ARG A 32 -10.34 -6.43 10.40
C ARG A 32 -9.77 -5.40 11.37
N THR A 33 -8.57 -5.64 11.87
CA THR A 33 -7.97 -4.82 12.91
C THR A 33 -6.82 -3.96 12.38
N LYS A 34 -6.53 -2.87 13.09
CA LYS A 34 -5.37 -2.04 12.80
C LYS A 34 -4.06 -2.83 12.89
N ASP A 35 -3.99 -3.79 13.82
CA ASP A 35 -2.79 -4.62 13.96
C ASP A 35 -2.51 -5.39 12.66
N GLU A 36 -3.57 -5.91 12.03
CA GLU A 36 -3.42 -6.61 10.75
C GLU A 36 -2.98 -5.65 9.64
N LEU A 37 -3.49 -4.41 9.67
CA LEU A 37 -3.07 -3.38 8.72
C LEU A 37 -1.58 -3.06 8.90
N TYR A 38 -1.12 -2.88 10.14
CA TYR A 38 0.31 -2.64 10.41
C TYR A 38 1.16 -3.82 9.96
N GLN A 39 0.71 -5.05 10.19
CA GLN A 39 1.43 -6.23 9.72
C GLN A 39 1.61 -6.23 8.21
N ALA A 40 0.55 -5.88 7.48
CA ALA A 40 0.61 -5.84 6.02
C ALA A 40 1.58 -4.76 5.53
N ILE A 41 1.52 -3.57 6.12
CA ILE A 41 2.40 -2.47 5.73
C ILE A 41 3.85 -2.80 6.09
N GLU A 42 4.10 -3.36 7.26
CA GLU A 42 5.45 -3.74 7.68
C GLU A 42 6.03 -4.81 6.76
N TRP A 43 5.23 -5.79 6.37
CA TRP A 43 5.66 -6.82 5.42
C TRP A 43 6.13 -6.20 4.10
N LEU A 44 5.36 -5.22 3.60
CA LEU A 44 5.67 -4.60 2.31
C LEU A 44 6.88 -3.66 2.38
N THR A 45 7.03 -2.93 3.48
CA THR A 45 7.96 -1.77 3.56
C THR A 45 9.07 -1.91 4.59
N GLU A 46 9.00 -2.89 5.48
CA GLU A 46 9.83 -3.06 6.67
C GLU A 46 9.66 -1.94 7.72
N PHE A 47 8.67 -1.07 7.55
CA PHE A 47 8.36 -0.06 8.55
C PHE A 47 7.56 -0.67 9.69
N ASP A 48 8.05 -0.56 10.93
CA ASP A 48 7.26 -0.96 12.09
C ASP A 48 6.20 0.13 12.40
N GLN A 49 5.35 -0.14 13.38
CA GLN A 49 4.25 0.76 13.74
C GLN A 49 4.75 2.15 14.13
N GLU A 50 5.84 2.21 14.87
CA GLU A 50 6.43 3.48 15.32
C GLU A 50 6.91 4.30 14.13
N LYS A 51 7.59 3.65 13.19
CA LYS A 51 8.09 4.32 11.98
C LYS A 51 6.93 4.79 11.10
N ILE A 52 5.87 3.98 10.97
CA ILE A 52 4.68 4.36 10.22
C ILE A 52 4.08 5.63 10.83
N GLN A 53 3.95 5.68 12.16
CA GLN A 53 3.40 6.86 12.83
C GLN A 53 4.28 8.09 12.60
N GLN A 54 5.60 7.93 12.65
CA GLN A 54 6.54 9.02 12.37
C GLN A 54 6.32 9.59 10.96
N LEU A 55 6.18 8.71 9.97
CA LEU A 55 5.97 9.13 8.59
C LEU A 55 4.63 9.84 8.39
N ILE A 56 3.60 9.42 9.14
CA ILE A 56 2.31 10.10 9.16
C ILE A 56 2.48 11.50 9.74
N ASP A 57 3.16 11.62 10.89
CA ASP A 57 3.35 12.89 11.56
C ASP A 57 4.15 13.88 10.70
N GLU A 58 5.12 13.38 9.95
CA GLU A 58 5.93 14.19 9.04
C GLU A 58 5.20 14.53 7.74
N LYS A 59 4.05 13.93 7.50
CA LYS A 59 3.24 14.15 6.28
C LYS A 59 4.03 13.90 5.00
N VAL A 60 4.83 12.82 4.99
CA VAL A 60 5.63 12.48 3.81
C VAL A 60 4.74 12.11 2.63
N THR A 61 5.22 12.41 1.43
CA THR A 61 4.54 11.99 0.20
C THR A 61 4.74 10.49 -0.04
N PHE A 62 3.91 9.90 -0.92
CA PHE A 62 4.13 8.50 -1.32
C PHE A 62 5.52 8.32 -1.93
N GLU A 63 6.01 9.30 -2.68
CA GLU A 63 7.35 9.26 -3.24
C GLU A 63 8.39 9.07 -2.13
N THR A 64 8.35 9.92 -1.10
CA THR A 64 9.29 9.83 0.02
C THR A 64 9.07 8.55 0.83
N PHE A 65 7.81 8.18 1.06
CA PHE A 65 7.46 6.98 1.80
C PHE A 65 8.12 5.74 1.18
N PHE A 66 7.93 5.55 -0.13
CA PHE A 66 8.50 4.39 -0.81
C PHE A 66 9.98 4.50 -1.08
N GLU A 67 10.51 5.73 -1.17
CA GLU A 67 11.96 5.96 -1.26
C GLU A 67 12.67 5.48 -0.01
N ARG A 68 12.08 5.70 1.16
CA ARG A 68 12.63 5.27 2.45
C ARG A 68 12.35 3.82 2.78
N ALA A 69 11.38 3.20 2.10
CA ALA A 69 10.99 1.82 2.38
C ALA A 69 11.98 0.82 1.80
N THR A 70 12.11 -0.32 2.50
CA THR A 70 12.79 -1.49 1.95
C THR A 70 11.70 -2.42 1.45
N LEU A 71 11.47 -2.41 0.15
CA LEU A 71 10.39 -3.19 -0.45
C LEU A 71 10.66 -4.68 -0.31
N ASN A 72 9.64 -5.42 0.15
CA ASN A 72 9.75 -6.87 0.29
C ASN A 72 10.04 -7.49 -1.09
N PRO A 73 11.06 -8.37 -1.20
CA PRO A 73 11.36 -9.02 -2.49
C PRO A 73 10.18 -9.77 -3.09
N ASN A 74 9.27 -10.26 -2.24
CA ASN A 74 8.09 -10.99 -2.69
C ASN A 74 6.93 -10.09 -3.10
N ALA A 75 7.11 -8.77 -3.08
CA ALA A 75 6.08 -7.83 -3.55
C ALA A 75 5.66 -8.12 -4.99
N GLU A 76 6.57 -8.64 -5.81
CA GLU A 76 6.27 -9.01 -7.19
C GLU A 76 5.19 -10.08 -7.31
N LYS A 77 4.94 -10.83 -6.23
CA LYS A 77 3.87 -11.84 -6.21
C LYS A 77 2.49 -11.21 -6.00
N ILE A 78 2.44 -9.90 -5.74
CA ILE A 78 1.18 -9.17 -5.65
C ILE A 78 0.75 -8.84 -7.08
N THR A 79 -0.30 -9.51 -7.55
CA THR A 79 -0.75 -9.42 -8.93
C THR A 79 -2.25 -9.20 -9.00
N GLY A 80 -2.76 -8.97 -10.20
CA GLY A 80 -4.18 -8.86 -10.45
C GLY A 80 -4.67 -7.43 -10.57
N LEU A 81 -5.99 -7.28 -10.49
CA LEU A 81 -6.63 -5.98 -10.71
C LEU A 81 -6.85 -5.24 -9.40
N ILE A 82 -6.57 -3.95 -9.42
CA ILE A 82 -6.89 -3.02 -8.34
C ILE A 82 -7.18 -1.65 -8.94
N CYS A 83 -8.31 -1.06 -8.55
CA CYS A 83 -8.71 0.28 -9.04
C CYS A 83 -8.72 0.39 -10.58
N GLY A 84 -9.05 -0.71 -11.26
CA GLY A 84 -9.10 -0.74 -12.73
C GLY A 84 -7.77 -0.95 -13.42
N TYR A 85 -6.69 -1.14 -12.66
CA TYR A 85 -5.34 -1.39 -13.22
C TYR A 85 -4.93 -2.83 -12.96
N ARG A 86 -4.23 -3.42 -13.94
CA ARG A 86 -3.56 -4.71 -13.72
C ARG A 86 -2.16 -4.41 -13.24
N ILE A 87 -1.86 -4.82 -12.01
CA ILE A 87 -0.60 -4.46 -11.34
C ILE A 87 0.63 -4.82 -12.16
N GLU A 88 0.64 -6.02 -12.76
CA GLU A 88 1.77 -6.50 -13.55
C GLU A 88 2.09 -5.62 -14.75
N GLU A 89 1.11 -4.84 -15.22
CA GLU A 89 1.26 -3.98 -16.40
C GLU A 89 1.63 -2.55 -16.07
N ILE A 90 1.67 -2.18 -14.79
CA ILE A 90 2.03 -0.83 -14.38
C ILE A 90 3.53 -0.64 -14.60
N GLN A 91 3.91 0.38 -15.36
CA GLN A 91 5.31 0.63 -15.70
C GLN A 91 6.01 1.60 -14.76
N ASN A 92 5.30 2.60 -14.23
CA ASN A 92 5.89 3.55 -13.28
C ASN A 92 6.17 2.84 -11.97
N PRO A 93 7.45 2.78 -11.52
CA PRO A 93 7.82 2.02 -10.32
C PRO A 93 7.11 2.48 -9.06
N LEU A 94 6.97 3.79 -8.86
CA LEU A 94 6.33 4.32 -7.67
C LEU A 94 4.83 4.00 -7.66
N THR A 95 4.16 4.22 -8.79
CA THR A 95 2.74 3.91 -8.93
C THR A 95 2.50 2.42 -8.70
N LYS A 96 3.39 1.57 -9.20
CA LYS A 96 3.29 0.14 -8.99
C LYS A 96 3.38 -0.22 -7.50
N LYS A 97 4.31 0.40 -6.78
CA LYS A 97 4.44 0.19 -5.32
C LYS A 97 3.21 0.64 -4.57
N ALA A 98 2.63 1.79 -4.94
CA ALA A 98 1.40 2.27 -4.34
C ALA A 98 0.25 1.28 -4.59
N ARG A 99 0.20 0.68 -5.76
CA ARG A 99 -0.84 -0.31 -6.08
C ARG A 99 -0.61 -1.65 -5.38
N TYR A 100 0.63 -2.02 -5.09
CA TYR A 100 0.89 -3.17 -4.20
C TYR A 100 0.21 -2.94 -2.85
N LEU A 101 0.41 -1.76 -2.28
CA LEU A 101 -0.18 -1.41 -0.99
C LEU A 101 -1.70 -1.45 -1.05
N ASP A 102 -2.29 -0.81 -2.08
CA ASP A 102 -3.74 -0.82 -2.25
C ASP A 102 -4.28 -2.24 -2.36
N LYS A 103 -3.58 -3.12 -3.07
CA LYS A 103 -4.03 -4.49 -3.29
C LYS A 103 -4.04 -5.30 -2.00
N ILE A 104 -2.97 -5.24 -1.20
CA ILE A 104 -2.94 -6.00 0.04
C ILE A 104 -3.98 -5.50 1.04
N ILE A 105 -4.24 -4.20 1.06
CA ILE A 105 -5.29 -3.63 1.91
C ILE A 105 -6.66 -4.08 1.42
N ASP A 106 -6.88 -4.11 0.11
CA ASP A 106 -8.13 -4.60 -0.47
C ASP A 106 -8.37 -6.07 -0.14
N GLU A 107 -7.32 -6.89 -0.22
CA GLU A 107 -7.40 -8.30 0.15
C GLU A 107 -7.75 -8.48 1.62
N LEU A 108 -7.15 -7.64 2.48
CA LEU A 108 -7.45 -7.64 3.91
C LEU A 108 -8.93 -7.31 4.14
N ALA A 109 -9.43 -6.27 3.49
CA ALA A 109 -10.84 -5.86 3.59
C ALA A 109 -11.80 -6.94 3.08
N LYS A 110 -11.38 -7.74 2.10
CA LYS A 110 -12.21 -8.81 1.54
C LYS A 110 -12.18 -10.10 2.35
N GLY A 111 -11.47 -10.11 3.48
CA GLY A 111 -11.47 -11.26 4.39
C GLY A 111 -10.40 -12.30 4.14
N LYS A 112 -9.43 -12.01 3.27
CA LYS A 112 -8.33 -12.94 3.02
C LYS A 112 -7.49 -13.10 4.28
N LYS A 113 -7.03 -14.32 4.54
CA LYS A 113 -6.20 -14.59 5.71
C LYS A 113 -4.86 -13.88 5.60
N ILE A 114 -4.38 -13.33 6.74
CA ILE A 114 -3.14 -12.56 6.75
C ILE A 114 -1.96 -13.37 6.21
N GLU A 115 -1.88 -14.67 6.52
CA GLU A 115 -0.80 -15.55 6.04
C GLU A 115 -0.78 -15.66 4.51
N LYS A 116 -1.93 -15.47 3.87
CA LYS A 116 -2.03 -15.52 2.41
C LYS A 116 -1.76 -14.16 1.77
N ILE A 117 -2.02 -13.09 2.51
CA ILE A 117 -1.72 -11.74 2.05
C ILE A 117 -0.21 -11.53 2.03
N LEU A 118 0.47 -11.98 3.08
CA LEU A 118 1.93 -11.87 3.22
C LEU A 118 2.60 -13.01 2.43
N ARG A 119 2.76 -12.81 1.14
CA ARG A 119 3.28 -13.83 0.23
C ARG A 119 4.71 -14.23 0.58
N GLN A 120 4.95 -15.52 0.48
CA GLN A 120 6.26 -16.09 0.79
C GLN A 120 6.90 -16.70 -0.43
#